data_1226213594cafc0db93a73754a9482d1
#
_entry.id   1226213594cafc0db93a73754a9482d1
#
_cell.length_a   1.000
_cell.length_b   1.000
_cell.length_c   1.000
_cell.angle_alpha   90.00
_cell.angle_beta   90.00
_cell.angle_gamma   90.00
#
_symmetry.space_group_name_H-M   'P 1'
#
loop_
_entity.id
_entity.type
_entity.pdbx_description
1 polymer ?
#
loop_
_entity_poly.entity_id
_entity_poly.type
_entity_poly.pdbx_seq_one_letter_code
_entity_poly.pdbx_strand_id
1 'polypeptide(L)'
;IQKLGQDTKYASQKVEYGTQLAPKELQTVRAEKEILTNTVVMHFFPNSWDPFKKVTRMTDGKSTEELYDPNVNNVLEEIAQLAGQFGGARIVIEGHTDSSMKGQVPAALVKELSQNRANAIKEALVQKYPDLDPNRFNVDGVGWDRPADPSDPLNHTKNRRVEIKVLMAEKAT
;
A
#
# COMPACT_ATOMS: atom_id res chain seq x y z
N ILE A 1 -11.09 -14.08 16.19
CA ILE A 1 -10.70 -13.57 14.88
C ILE A 1 -10.42 -12.07 14.93
N GLN A 2 -11.35 -11.29 15.45
CA GLN A 2 -11.12 -9.85 15.56
C GLN A 2 -9.91 -9.49 16.41
N LYS A 3 -9.59 -10.35 17.37
CA LYS A 3 -8.44 -10.10 18.23
C LYS A 3 -7.12 -10.06 17.48
N LEU A 4 -7.09 -10.59 16.28
CA LEU A 4 -5.88 -10.57 15.47
C LEU A 4 -5.61 -9.19 14.89
N GLY A 5 -6.51 -8.26 15.12
CA GLY A 5 -6.31 -6.87 14.79
C GLY A 5 -6.12 -6.63 13.31
N GLN A 6 -5.20 -5.75 13.00
CA GLN A 6 -4.98 -5.35 11.63
C GLN A 6 -4.40 -6.47 10.77
N ASP A 7 -3.62 -7.36 11.37
CA ASP A 7 -3.01 -8.46 10.64
C ASP A 7 -4.04 -9.38 10.03
N THR A 8 -5.19 -9.50 10.68
CA THR A 8 -6.24 -10.38 10.22
C THR A 8 -7.26 -9.68 9.36
N LYS A 9 -7.11 -8.40 9.14
CA LYS A 9 -8.04 -7.66 8.30
C LYS A 9 -8.18 -8.32 6.93
N TYR A 10 -7.06 -8.67 6.32
CA TYR A 10 -7.06 -9.28 5.00
C TYR A 10 -7.50 -10.75 5.05
N ALA A 11 -7.10 -11.46 6.08
CA ALA A 11 -7.57 -12.82 6.29
C ALA A 11 -9.06 -12.85 6.57
N SER A 12 -9.56 -11.89 7.34
CA SER A 12 -11.01 -11.77 7.60
C SER A 12 -11.79 -11.50 6.33
N GLN A 13 -11.28 -10.65 5.46
CA GLN A 13 -11.91 -10.41 4.16
C GLN A 13 -11.96 -11.67 3.33
N LYS A 14 -10.90 -12.45 3.33
CA LYS A 14 -10.89 -13.75 2.64
C LYS A 14 -11.95 -14.68 3.20
N VAL A 15 -12.10 -14.70 4.51
CA VAL A 15 -13.11 -15.54 5.16
C VAL A 15 -14.52 -15.09 4.77
N GLU A 16 -14.76 -13.80 4.70
CA GLU A 16 -16.04 -13.27 4.26
C GLU A 16 -16.37 -13.69 2.83
N TYR A 17 -15.41 -13.55 1.93
CA TYR A 17 -15.59 -14.08 0.58
C TYR A 17 -15.72 -15.59 0.59
N GLY A 18 -15.01 -16.25 1.49
CA GLY A 18 -15.06 -17.69 1.64
C GLY A 18 -16.43 -18.22 2.02
N THR A 19 -17.29 -17.40 2.67
CA THR A 19 -18.65 -17.85 2.99
C THR A 19 -19.46 -18.15 1.74
N GLN A 20 -19.05 -17.64 0.61
CA GLN A 20 -19.69 -17.90 -0.67
C GLN A 20 -19.05 -19.04 -1.44
N LEU A 21 -17.97 -19.61 -0.91
CA LEU A 21 -17.26 -20.68 -1.54
C LEU A 21 -17.84 -22.04 -1.13
N ALA A 22 -17.57 -23.06 -1.93
CA ALA A 22 -17.90 -24.43 -1.53
C ALA A 22 -17.13 -24.82 -0.27
N PRO A 23 -17.69 -25.67 0.61
CA PRO A 23 -16.99 -26.08 1.83
C PRO A 23 -15.59 -26.63 1.59
N LYS A 24 -15.39 -27.31 0.50
CA LYS A 24 -14.10 -27.84 0.08
C LYS A 24 -13.06 -26.73 -0.10
N GLU A 25 -13.48 -25.60 -0.66
CA GLU A 25 -12.59 -24.45 -0.88
C GLU A 25 -12.29 -23.71 0.42
N LEU A 26 -13.27 -23.62 1.30
CA LEU A 26 -13.08 -23.02 2.62
C LEU A 26 -12.02 -23.76 3.42
N GLN A 27 -11.94 -25.09 3.27
CA GLN A 27 -10.95 -25.87 3.99
C GLN A 27 -9.53 -25.57 3.54
N THR A 28 -9.35 -25.01 2.35
CA THR A 28 -8.02 -24.64 1.85
C THR A 28 -7.63 -23.21 2.21
N VAL A 29 -8.58 -22.41 2.67
CA VAL A 29 -8.29 -21.04 3.10
C VAL A 29 -7.56 -21.10 4.44
N ARG A 30 -6.37 -20.55 4.48
CA ARG A 30 -5.53 -20.53 5.68
C ARG A 30 -5.37 -19.12 6.16
N ALA A 31 -5.27 -18.95 7.48
CA ALA A 31 -4.92 -17.67 8.06
C ALA A 31 -3.53 -17.25 7.56
N GLU A 32 -3.42 -16.00 7.23
CA GLU A 32 -2.13 -15.42 6.86
C GLU A 32 -1.59 -14.64 8.05
N LYS A 33 -0.28 -14.71 8.22
CA LYS A 33 0.41 -13.99 9.28
C LYS A 33 1.28 -12.91 8.67
N GLU A 34 1.17 -11.71 9.20
CA GLU A 34 2.08 -10.63 8.84
C GLU A 34 3.44 -10.92 9.44
N ILE A 35 4.44 -11.10 8.59
CA ILE A 35 5.80 -11.40 9.02
C ILE A 35 6.70 -10.18 8.96
N LEU A 36 6.30 -9.15 8.22
CA LEU A 36 7.09 -7.94 8.08
C LEU A 36 6.20 -6.81 7.62
N THR A 37 6.42 -5.63 8.18
CA THR A 37 5.88 -4.39 7.64
C THR A 37 7.04 -3.44 7.39
N ASN A 38 7.15 -2.97 6.16
CA ASN A 38 8.12 -1.96 5.80
C ASN A 38 7.39 -0.68 5.42
N THR A 39 7.85 0.44 5.96
CA THR A 39 7.23 1.74 5.74
C THR A 39 8.13 2.57 4.84
N VAL A 40 7.53 3.09 3.77
CA VAL A 40 8.21 4.03 2.89
C VAL A 40 7.41 5.32 2.82
N VAL A 41 8.09 6.43 2.86
CA VAL A 41 7.47 7.74 2.70
C VAL A 41 7.45 8.06 1.22
N MET A 42 6.26 8.32 0.72
CA MET A 42 6.08 8.69 -0.67
C MET A 42 5.07 9.83 -0.77
N HIS A 43 5.39 10.81 -1.59
CA HIS A 43 4.55 11.98 -1.77
C HIS A 43 3.94 11.96 -3.16
N PHE A 44 2.63 12.14 -3.24
CA PHE A 44 1.92 12.33 -4.49
C PHE A 44 1.56 13.79 -4.66
N PHE A 45 1.54 14.23 -5.90
CA PHE A 45 1.02 15.54 -6.22
C PHE A 45 -0.44 15.65 -5.74
N PRO A 46 -0.88 16.80 -5.23
CA PRO A 46 -2.25 16.93 -4.72
C PRO A 46 -3.30 16.45 -5.71
N ASN A 47 -4.25 15.68 -5.22
CA ASN A 47 -5.34 15.09 -6.01
C ASN A 47 -4.91 14.18 -7.15
N SER A 48 -3.67 13.72 -7.13
CA SER A 48 -3.12 12.83 -8.15
C SER A 48 -2.78 11.48 -7.55
N TRP A 49 -2.90 10.43 -8.36
CA TRP A 49 -2.38 9.11 -8.02
C TRP A 49 -1.32 8.64 -9.00
N ASP A 50 -0.80 9.56 -9.81
CA ASP A 50 0.31 9.25 -10.72
C ASP A 50 1.64 9.30 -9.94
N PRO A 51 2.31 8.15 -9.71
CA PRO A 51 3.56 8.14 -8.96
C PRO A 51 4.72 8.77 -9.72
N PHE A 52 4.59 8.93 -11.05
CA PHE A 52 5.60 9.54 -11.90
C PHE A 52 5.23 10.94 -12.34
N LYS A 53 4.36 11.60 -11.61
CA LYS A 53 3.97 12.97 -11.91
C LYS A 53 5.19 13.86 -11.98
N LYS A 54 5.32 14.59 -13.08
CA LYS A 54 6.40 15.55 -13.27
C LYS A 54 5.92 16.97 -13.01
N VAL A 55 6.81 17.76 -12.48
CA VAL A 55 6.56 19.17 -12.23
C VAL A 55 7.70 19.98 -12.85
N THR A 56 7.39 21.22 -13.22
CA THR A 56 8.39 22.13 -13.75
C THR A 56 9.02 22.87 -12.59
N ARG A 57 10.35 22.85 -12.54
CA ARG A 57 11.12 23.60 -11.52
C ARG A 57 12.04 24.57 -12.23
N MET A 58 12.18 25.73 -11.61
CA MET A 58 13.12 26.75 -12.10
C MET A 58 14.39 26.67 -11.27
N THR A 59 15.52 26.44 -11.95
CA THR A 59 16.84 26.42 -11.32
C THR A 59 17.78 27.25 -12.16
N ASP A 60 18.38 28.27 -11.56
CA ASP A 60 19.31 29.18 -12.22
C ASP A 60 18.73 29.79 -13.52
N GLY A 61 17.45 30.18 -13.47
CA GLY A 61 16.76 30.77 -14.62
C GLY A 61 16.38 29.79 -15.71
N LYS A 62 16.62 28.49 -15.51
CA LYS A 62 16.25 27.44 -16.46
C LYS A 62 15.08 26.62 -15.93
N SER A 63 14.20 26.26 -16.85
CA SER A 63 13.04 25.41 -16.56
C SER A 63 13.42 23.95 -16.81
N THR A 64 13.22 23.09 -15.81
CA THR A 64 13.44 21.65 -15.95
C THR A 64 12.22 20.89 -15.49
N GLU A 65 11.92 19.79 -16.17
CA GLU A 65 10.89 18.87 -15.72
C GLU A 65 11.52 17.78 -14.85
N GLU A 66 10.94 17.60 -13.66
CA GLU A 66 11.44 16.63 -12.69
C GLU A 66 10.28 15.87 -12.07
N LEU A 67 10.54 14.66 -11.60
CA LEU A 67 9.55 13.92 -10.83
C LEU A 67 9.17 14.72 -9.59
N TYR A 68 7.88 14.75 -9.30
CA TYR A 68 7.40 15.38 -8.07
C TYR A 68 8.03 14.73 -6.85
N ASP A 69 8.05 13.41 -6.81
CA ASP A 69 8.80 12.65 -5.81
C ASP A 69 9.80 11.72 -6.50
N PRO A 70 11.09 12.04 -6.47
CA PRO A 70 12.11 11.21 -7.12
C PRO A 70 12.32 9.86 -6.42
N ASN A 71 11.75 9.66 -5.23
CA ASN A 71 11.88 8.43 -4.48
C ASN A 71 11.06 7.27 -5.06
N VAL A 72 10.21 7.52 -6.03
CA VAL A 72 9.31 6.49 -6.58
C VAL A 72 10.05 5.24 -7.04
N ASN A 73 11.17 5.40 -7.72
CA ASN A 73 11.93 4.25 -8.21
C ASN A 73 12.55 3.43 -7.07
N ASN A 74 12.96 4.09 -5.99
CA ASN A 74 13.45 3.40 -4.80
C ASN A 74 12.34 2.61 -4.11
N VAL A 75 11.14 3.15 -4.08
CA VAL A 75 9.97 2.47 -3.52
C VAL A 75 9.69 1.19 -4.31
N LEU A 76 9.67 1.28 -5.63
CA LEU A 76 9.43 0.11 -6.49
C LEU A 76 10.52 -0.94 -6.32
N GLU A 77 11.77 -0.53 -6.26
CA GLU A 77 12.88 -1.45 -6.05
C GLU A 77 12.76 -2.16 -4.70
N GLU A 78 12.42 -1.44 -3.66
CA GLU A 78 12.27 -2.01 -2.33
C GLU A 78 11.16 -3.05 -2.28
N ILE A 79 10.02 -2.77 -2.92
CA ILE A 79 8.92 -3.75 -3.01
C ILE A 79 9.37 -4.98 -3.79
N ALA A 80 10.06 -4.78 -4.91
CA ALA A 80 10.57 -5.90 -5.72
C ALA A 80 11.57 -6.76 -4.93
N GLN A 81 12.42 -6.14 -4.13
CA GLN A 81 13.35 -6.87 -3.27
C GLN A 81 12.63 -7.71 -2.22
N LEU A 82 11.62 -7.14 -1.58
CA LEU A 82 10.81 -7.87 -0.62
C LEU A 82 10.10 -9.05 -1.29
N ALA A 83 9.56 -8.84 -2.48
CA ALA A 83 8.90 -9.90 -3.23
C ALA A 83 9.86 -11.03 -3.58
N GLY A 84 11.09 -10.71 -3.93
CA GLY A 84 12.12 -11.71 -4.20
C GLY A 84 12.60 -12.44 -2.94
N GLN A 85 12.72 -11.71 -1.85
CA GLN A 85 13.19 -12.26 -0.58
C GLN A 85 12.16 -13.21 0.03
N PHE A 86 10.88 -12.92 -0.12
CA PHE A 86 9.79 -13.70 0.44
C PHE A 86 8.93 -14.30 -0.67
N GLY A 87 9.52 -15.19 -1.45
CA GLY A 87 8.96 -15.67 -2.71
C GLY A 87 7.59 -16.33 -2.64
N GLY A 88 7.20 -16.89 -1.50
CA GLY A 88 5.88 -17.50 -1.33
C GLY A 88 4.86 -16.58 -0.66
N ALA A 89 5.23 -15.34 -0.37
CA ALA A 89 4.39 -14.43 0.37
C ALA A 89 3.44 -13.65 -0.52
N ARG A 90 2.32 -13.24 0.06
CA ARG A 90 1.45 -12.22 -0.49
C ARG A 90 1.91 -10.87 0.03
N ILE A 91 1.88 -9.87 -0.81
CA ILE A 91 2.33 -8.53 -0.46
C ILE A 91 1.17 -7.55 -0.58
N VAL A 92 0.93 -6.79 0.47
CA VAL A 92 -0.10 -5.76 0.49
C VAL A 92 0.57 -4.39 0.44
N ILE A 93 0.18 -3.61 -0.53
CA ILE A 93 0.61 -2.22 -0.68
C ILE A 93 -0.50 -1.36 -0.10
N GLU A 94 -0.23 -0.73 1.03
CA GLU A 94 -1.24 0.00 1.80
C GLU A 94 -0.95 1.48 1.76
N GLY A 95 -1.86 2.25 1.15
CA GLY A 95 -1.71 3.69 1.02
C GLY A 95 -2.32 4.44 2.20
N HIS A 96 -1.57 5.40 2.72
CA HIS A 96 -2.00 6.26 3.82
C HIS A 96 -1.88 7.73 3.43
N THR A 97 -2.81 8.53 3.91
CA THR A 97 -2.78 9.98 3.73
C THR A 97 -2.62 10.65 5.09
N ASP A 98 -2.29 11.92 5.07
CA ASP A 98 -2.38 12.73 6.28
C ASP A 98 -3.83 13.21 6.48
N SER A 99 -4.08 13.86 7.59
CA SER A 99 -5.40 14.32 7.98
C SER A 99 -5.64 15.80 7.68
N SER A 100 -4.80 16.43 6.86
CA SER A 100 -4.90 17.87 6.59
C SER A 100 -6.21 18.27 5.93
N MET A 101 -6.85 17.36 5.19
CA MET A 101 -8.13 17.62 4.53
C MET A 101 -9.33 17.17 5.36
N LYS A 102 -9.12 16.74 6.59
CA LYS A 102 -10.20 16.28 7.47
C LYS A 102 -11.12 17.44 7.78
N GLY A 103 -12.42 17.22 7.59
CA GLY A 103 -13.43 18.27 7.73
C GLY A 103 -13.68 19.08 6.48
N GLN A 104 -12.84 18.94 5.43
CA GLN A 104 -12.99 19.64 4.17
C GLN A 104 -13.49 18.72 3.05
N VAL A 105 -13.09 17.46 3.08
CA VAL A 105 -13.54 16.45 2.13
C VAL A 105 -14.02 15.21 2.86
N PRO A 106 -14.97 14.46 2.27
CA PRO A 106 -15.42 13.21 2.89
C PRO A 106 -14.31 12.18 3.01
N ALA A 107 -14.31 11.44 4.12
CA ALA A 107 -13.34 10.38 4.38
C ALA A 107 -13.34 9.32 3.28
N ALA A 108 -14.51 9.00 2.71
CA ALA A 108 -14.61 8.01 1.64
C ALA A 108 -13.81 8.40 0.39
N LEU A 109 -13.80 9.68 0.04
CA LEU A 109 -13.02 10.15 -1.11
C LEU A 109 -11.52 10.03 -0.86
N VAL A 110 -11.08 10.27 0.36
CA VAL A 110 -9.66 10.15 0.71
C VAL A 110 -9.22 8.69 0.73
N LYS A 111 -10.09 7.80 1.19
CA LYS A 111 -9.80 6.35 1.11
C LYS A 111 -9.69 5.90 -0.34
N GLU A 112 -10.60 6.33 -1.19
CA GLU A 112 -10.55 6.02 -2.61
C GLU A 112 -9.25 6.54 -3.25
N LEU A 113 -8.87 7.78 -2.94
CA LEU A 113 -7.62 8.34 -3.44
C LEU A 113 -6.42 7.53 -2.97
N SER A 114 -6.38 7.15 -1.70
CA SER A 114 -5.27 6.35 -1.17
C SER A 114 -5.22 4.95 -1.81
N GLN A 115 -6.37 4.37 -2.14
CA GLN A 115 -6.42 3.10 -2.86
C GLN A 115 -5.94 3.25 -4.30
N ASN A 116 -6.35 4.30 -4.98
CA ASN A 116 -5.89 4.59 -6.34
C ASN A 116 -4.37 4.78 -6.38
N ARG A 117 -3.81 5.43 -5.37
CA ARG A 117 -2.37 5.61 -5.23
C ARG A 117 -1.64 4.29 -5.02
N ALA A 118 -2.16 3.44 -4.13
CA ALA A 118 -1.58 2.12 -3.91
C ALA A 118 -1.66 1.27 -5.18
N ASN A 119 -2.79 1.32 -5.89
CA ASN A 119 -2.96 0.58 -7.13
C ASN A 119 -2.00 1.07 -8.22
N ALA A 120 -1.78 2.37 -8.31
CA ALA A 120 -0.84 2.94 -9.27
C ALA A 120 0.59 2.48 -9.00
N ILE A 121 0.97 2.33 -7.73
CA ILE A 121 2.26 1.76 -7.35
C ILE A 121 2.35 0.30 -7.81
N LYS A 122 1.30 -0.49 -7.59
CA LYS A 122 1.26 -1.87 -8.07
C LYS A 122 1.42 -1.95 -9.58
N GLU A 123 0.69 -1.14 -10.32
CA GLU A 123 0.78 -1.12 -11.77
C GLU A 123 2.19 -0.75 -12.25
N ALA A 124 2.79 0.27 -11.64
CA ALA A 124 4.15 0.66 -11.96
C ALA A 124 5.15 -0.45 -11.65
N LEU A 125 4.93 -1.15 -10.55
CA LEU A 125 5.78 -2.26 -10.12
C LEU A 125 5.77 -3.39 -11.15
N VAL A 126 4.59 -3.83 -11.57
CA VAL A 126 4.49 -4.95 -12.51
C VAL A 126 4.96 -4.58 -13.92
N GLN A 127 4.87 -3.31 -14.27
CA GLN A 127 5.44 -2.83 -15.54
C GLN A 127 6.98 -2.83 -15.50
N LYS A 128 7.54 -2.40 -14.40
CA LYS A 128 9.01 -2.32 -14.26
C LYS A 128 9.64 -3.68 -14.06
N TYR A 129 8.94 -4.58 -13.38
CA TYR A 129 9.43 -5.92 -13.07
C TYR A 129 8.43 -6.96 -13.59
N PRO A 130 8.44 -7.21 -14.90
CA PRO A 130 7.42 -8.08 -15.51
C PRO A 130 7.47 -9.54 -15.06
N ASP A 131 8.56 -9.97 -14.43
CA ASP A 131 8.67 -11.31 -13.90
C ASP A 131 7.89 -11.51 -12.60
N LEU A 132 7.47 -10.42 -11.95
CA LEU A 132 6.67 -10.51 -10.74
C LEU A 132 5.23 -10.91 -11.08
N ASP A 133 4.70 -11.87 -10.33
CA ASP A 133 3.30 -12.29 -10.48
C ASP A 133 2.39 -11.22 -9.87
N PRO A 134 1.56 -10.54 -10.68
CA PRO A 134 0.69 -9.49 -10.16
C PRO A 134 -0.32 -10.01 -9.13
N ASN A 135 -0.64 -11.31 -9.16
CA ASN A 135 -1.58 -11.89 -8.20
C ASN A 135 -1.02 -11.97 -6.77
N ARG A 136 0.29 -11.80 -6.61
CA ARG A 136 0.91 -11.74 -5.29
C ARG A 136 0.68 -10.41 -4.59
N PHE A 137 0.26 -9.38 -5.31
CA PHE A 137 0.17 -8.02 -4.80
C PHE A 137 -1.28 -7.61 -4.65
N ASN A 138 -1.66 -7.23 -3.44
CA ASN A 138 -2.94 -6.62 -3.15
C ASN A 138 -2.73 -5.17 -2.74
N VAL A 139 -3.75 -4.37 -2.94
CA VAL A 139 -3.69 -2.95 -2.59
C VAL A 139 -4.79 -2.63 -1.59
N ASP A 140 -4.53 -1.68 -0.71
CA ASP A 140 -5.51 -1.20 0.25
C ASP A 140 -5.32 0.30 0.44
N GLY A 141 -6.42 1.01 0.57
CA GLY A 141 -6.42 2.43 0.86
C GLY A 141 -7.03 2.68 2.21
N VAL A 142 -6.25 3.24 3.12
CA VAL A 142 -6.66 3.46 4.50
C VAL A 142 -7.04 4.92 4.74
N GLY A 143 -6.66 5.81 3.83
CA GLY A 143 -6.90 7.22 4.03
C GLY A 143 -6.10 7.73 5.23
N TRP A 144 -6.76 8.52 6.08
CA TRP A 144 -6.12 9.08 7.27
C TRP A 144 -6.42 8.32 8.56
N ASP A 145 -7.01 7.12 8.45
CA ASP A 145 -7.52 6.39 9.64
C ASP A 145 -6.44 5.92 10.60
N ARG A 146 -5.22 5.71 10.10
CA ARG A 146 -4.12 5.21 10.93
C ARG A 146 -2.89 6.12 10.80
N PRO A 147 -2.69 7.02 11.77
CA PRO A 147 -1.45 7.82 11.78
C PRO A 147 -0.24 6.91 11.97
N ALA A 148 0.89 7.33 11.40
CA ALA A 148 2.14 6.57 11.50
C ALA A 148 2.59 6.42 12.95
N ASP A 149 2.41 7.47 13.73
CA ASP A 149 2.74 7.50 15.15
C ASP A 149 1.50 7.97 15.90
N PRO A 150 0.80 7.08 16.63
CA PRO A 150 -0.38 7.48 17.39
C PRO A 150 -0.12 8.54 18.45
N SER A 151 1.12 8.68 18.90
CA SER A 151 1.49 9.74 19.85
C SER A 151 1.74 11.07 19.18
N ASP A 152 1.83 11.09 17.85
CA ASP A 152 2.05 12.30 17.05
C ASP A 152 1.14 12.27 15.81
N PRO A 153 -0.19 12.29 16.01
CA PRO A 153 -1.14 12.02 14.92
C PRO A 153 -1.21 13.11 13.86
N LEU A 154 -0.67 14.29 14.15
CA LEU A 154 -0.68 15.41 13.20
C LEU A 154 0.64 15.55 12.45
N ASN A 155 1.51 14.58 12.54
CA ASN A 155 2.74 14.57 11.76
C ASN A 155 2.42 14.17 10.31
N HIS A 156 2.01 15.16 9.52
CA HIS A 156 1.54 14.94 8.16
C HIS A 156 2.60 14.31 7.26
N THR A 157 3.85 14.69 7.46
CA THR A 157 4.94 14.12 6.66
C THR A 157 5.08 12.61 6.87
N LYS A 158 5.04 12.17 8.12
CA LYS A 158 5.09 10.72 8.42
C LYS A 158 3.83 10.00 7.97
N ASN A 159 2.69 10.66 8.04
CA ASN A 159 1.41 10.05 7.70
C ASN A 159 1.26 9.81 6.20
N ARG A 160 1.88 10.63 5.37
CA ARG A 160 1.91 10.43 3.91
C ARG A 160 2.90 9.33 3.58
N ARG A 161 2.44 8.09 3.64
CA ARG A 161 3.31 6.93 3.50
C ARG A 161 2.63 5.78 2.79
N VAL A 162 3.42 4.83 2.40
CA VAL A 162 2.98 3.52 1.93
C VAL A 162 3.58 2.49 2.87
N GLU A 163 2.76 1.59 3.34
CA GLU A 163 3.22 0.45 4.13
C GLU A 163 3.16 -0.80 3.27
N ILE A 164 4.26 -1.53 3.26
CA ILE A 164 4.39 -2.76 2.50
C ILE A 164 4.33 -3.90 3.50
N LYS A 165 3.25 -4.67 3.45
CA LYS A 165 3.03 -5.78 4.38
C LYS A 165 3.30 -7.09 3.67
N VAL A 166 4.12 -7.91 4.29
CA VAL A 166 4.44 -9.24 3.77
C VAL A 166 3.67 -10.26 4.61
N LEU A 167 2.80 -11.00 3.96
CA LEU A 167 1.91 -11.96 4.60
C LEU A 167 2.23 -13.36 4.09
N MET A 168 2.40 -14.29 5.00
CA MET A 168 2.60 -15.68 4.64
C MET A 168 1.53 -16.56 5.27
N ALA A 169 1.10 -17.55 4.53
CA ALA A 169 0.19 -18.55 5.07
C ALA A 169 0.85 -19.29 6.23
N GLU A 170 0.10 -19.54 7.29
CA GLU A 170 0.60 -20.35 8.40
C GLU A 170 0.81 -21.77 7.91
N LYS A 171 1.91 -22.38 8.37
CA LYS A 171 2.19 -23.77 8.04
C LYS A 171 1.16 -24.67 8.72
N ALA A 172 0.71 -25.68 7.98
CA ALA A 172 -0.07 -26.74 8.58
C ALA A 172 0.82 -27.50 9.57
N THR A 173 0.32 -27.70 10.79
CA THR A 173 1.00 -28.51 11.80
C THR A 173 0.51 -29.94 11.77
#